data_d432c476d299ad2cb356fcd5dd24e50f
#
_entry.id   d432c476d299ad2cb356fcd5dd24e50f
#
_cell.length_a   1.000
_cell.length_b   1.000
_cell.length_c   1.000
_cell.angle_alpha   90.00
_cell.angle_beta   90.00
_cell.angle_gamma   90.00
#
_symmetry.space_group_name_H-M   'P 1'
#
loop_
_entity.id
_entity.type
_entity.pdbx_description
1 polymer ?
#
loop_
_entity_poly.entity_id
_entity_poly.type
_entity_poly.pdbx_seq_one_letter_code
_entity_poly.pdbx_strand_id
1 'polypeptide(L)'
;MESIRRNFVWKLNPKYSIIVRFRILSFCILLLVSSFVKCSKPFPESPVLDLVLLQAIQKELRVSAPNTEGTVNTRKYIFVSQGTYQGNLGGVSGADTICQNEKTNNFASLPGSNTDYKAILVDGSNRIACVAGNCSTTAGNNTNWPLIANTQYFRPDNQVIFQTNGAGIFVYGNLTNAFSTLGTDRWWTGLATNWTSSTDDCSNWISNGGGLFGLFGLGGATDDSAISDFTSDACNTSKKLLCVRN
;
A
#
# COMPACT_ATOMS: atom_id res chain seq x y z
N MET A 1 -14.16 59.54 25.41
CA MET A 1 -13.66 59.55 24.02
C MET A 1 -12.39 58.71 23.98
N GLU A 2 -12.51 57.42 23.75
CA GLU A 2 -11.35 56.54 23.58
C GLU A 2 -11.39 55.88 22.20
N SER A 3 -10.31 56.13 21.49
CA SER A 3 -10.11 55.74 20.08
C SER A 3 -9.77 54.28 19.95
N ILE A 4 -10.63 53.48 19.31
CA ILE A 4 -10.38 52.07 18.97
C ILE A 4 -9.48 52.03 17.73
N ARG A 5 -8.19 51.72 17.88
CA ARG A 5 -7.31 51.34 16.80
C ARG A 5 -7.51 49.87 16.49
N ARG A 6 -8.13 49.54 15.35
CA ARG A 6 -8.21 48.20 14.81
C ARG A 6 -6.90 47.91 14.06
N ASN A 7 -6.07 47.04 14.60
CA ASN A 7 -4.94 46.45 13.89
C ASN A 7 -5.43 45.37 12.92
N PHE A 8 -5.41 45.68 11.63
CA PHE A 8 -5.72 44.77 10.58
C PHE A 8 -4.45 43.96 10.24
N VAL A 9 -4.33 42.73 10.78
CA VAL A 9 -3.23 41.80 10.44
C VAL A 9 -3.68 40.94 9.29
N TRP A 10 -3.12 41.16 8.11
CA TRP A 10 -3.31 40.29 6.96
C TRP A 10 -2.60 38.97 7.19
N LYS A 11 -3.34 37.89 7.51
CA LYS A 11 -2.82 36.53 7.48
C LYS A 11 -2.74 36.06 6.02
N LEU A 12 -1.57 36.18 5.42
CA LEU A 12 -1.27 35.59 4.12
C LEU A 12 -1.26 34.07 4.22
N ASN A 13 -2.04 33.40 3.37
CA ASN A 13 -2.15 31.94 3.30
C ASN A 13 -0.79 31.35 2.87
N PRO A 14 -0.19 30.41 3.63
CA PRO A 14 1.15 29.91 3.41
C PRO A 14 1.36 29.28 2.01
N LYS A 15 0.30 28.82 1.34
CA LYS A 15 0.38 28.27 -0.03
C LYS A 15 0.76 29.30 -1.10
N TYR A 16 0.47 30.58 -0.89
CA TYR A 16 0.82 31.66 -1.84
C TYR A 16 2.23 32.20 -1.65
N SER A 17 2.82 32.03 -0.47
CA SER A 17 4.15 32.53 -0.15
C SER A 17 5.26 31.85 -0.97
N ILE A 18 5.12 30.58 -1.30
CA ILE A 18 6.12 29.81 -2.05
C ILE A 18 6.13 30.23 -3.53
N ILE A 19 4.96 30.39 -4.14
CA ILE A 19 4.85 30.75 -5.57
C ILE A 19 5.37 32.16 -5.85
N VAL A 20 5.09 33.10 -4.93
CA VAL A 20 5.59 34.48 -5.07
C VAL A 20 7.10 34.54 -4.92
N ARG A 21 7.70 33.78 -4.00
CA ARG A 21 9.17 33.72 -3.81
C ARG A 21 9.88 33.13 -5.02
N PHE A 22 9.31 32.10 -5.67
CA PHE A 22 9.87 31.52 -6.88
C PHE A 22 9.83 32.48 -8.08
N ARG A 23 8.77 33.25 -8.26
CA ARG A 23 8.67 34.24 -9.33
C ARG A 23 9.62 35.43 -9.14
N ILE A 24 9.83 35.88 -7.91
CA ILE A 24 10.78 36.97 -7.60
C ILE A 24 12.21 36.48 -7.82
N LEU A 25 12.55 35.27 -7.43
CA LEU A 25 13.87 34.70 -7.63
C LEU A 25 14.22 34.52 -9.13
N SER A 26 13.24 34.05 -9.93
CA SER A 26 13.36 33.91 -11.38
C SER A 26 13.57 35.26 -12.07
N PHE A 27 12.88 36.31 -11.63
CA PHE A 27 13.02 37.66 -12.18
C PHE A 27 14.36 38.31 -11.82
N CYS A 28 14.88 38.09 -10.62
CA CYS A 28 16.21 38.56 -10.20
C CYS A 28 17.31 37.86 -10.99
N ILE A 29 17.20 36.56 -11.29
CA ILE A 29 18.19 35.83 -12.10
C ILE A 29 18.18 36.37 -13.55
N LEU A 30 17.01 36.66 -14.12
CA LEU A 30 16.91 37.24 -15.47
C LEU A 30 17.53 38.62 -15.56
N LEU A 31 17.39 39.46 -14.53
CA LEU A 31 18.00 40.80 -14.47
C LEU A 31 19.51 40.74 -14.28
N LEU A 32 20.03 39.75 -13.54
CA LEU A 32 21.47 39.55 -13.39
C LEU A 32 22.14 39.09 -14.71
N VAL A 33 21.49 38.21 -15.47
CA VAL A 33 21.98 37.73 -16.77
C VAL A 33 22.00 38.87 -17.80
N SER A 34 21.03 39.78 -17.78
CA SER A 34 20.99 40.92 -18.70
C SER A 34 22.08 42.01 -18.43
N SER A 35 22.61 42.02 -17.20
CA SER A 35 23.68 42.97 -16.82
C SER A 35 25.09 42.55 -17.29
N PHE A 36 25.28 41.25 -17.61
CA PHE A 36 26.57 40.74 -18.08
C PHE A 36 26.79 40.83 -19.60
N VAL A 37 25.79 41.22 -20.39
CA VAL A 37 25.87 41.26 -21.85
C VAL A 37 26.53 42.53 -22.41
N LYS A 38 26.97 43.47 -21.55
CA LYS A 38 27.59 44.73 -21.99
C LYS A 38 29.09 44.83 -21.75
N CYS A 39 29.82 43.76 -21.66
CA CYS A 39 31.29 43.81 -21.62
C CYS A 39 31.85 43.09 -22.87
N SER A 40 31.93 43.84 -23.97
CA SER A 40 32.52 43.39 -25.22
C SER A 40 34.05 43.44 -25.12
N LYS A 41 34.68 42.32 -24.77
CA LYS A 41 36.04 41.97 -25.23
C LYS A 41 35.99 40.59 -25.82
N PRO A 42 36.54 40.34 -27.02
CA PRO A 42 36.54 39.00 -27.59
C PRO A 42 37.48 38.11 -26.74
N PHE A 43 36.87 37.14 -26.06
CA PHE A 43 37.66 36.04 -25.50
C PHE A 43 38.12 35.15 -26.65
N PRO A 44 39.37 34.64 -26.63
CA PRO A 44 39.81 33.69 -27.64
C PRO A 44 38.92 32.45 -27.55
N GLU A 45 38.27 32.13 -28.67
CA GLU A 45 37.43 30.96 -28.84
C GLU A 45 38.28 29.70 -28.66
N SER A 46 38.26 29.10 -27.47
CA SER A 46 38.78 27.75 -27.30
C SER A 46 37.61 26.78 -27.38
N PRO A 47 37.50 25.91 -28.39
CA PRO A 47 36.40 24.98 -28.57
C PRO A 47 36.27 23.99 -27.42
N VAL A 48 37.27 23.89 -26.55
CA VAL A 48 37.30 23.02 -25.38
C VAL A 48 36.47 23.58 -24.22
N LEU A 49 36.37 24.91 -24.05
CA LEU A 49 35.61 25.52 -22.97
C LEU A 49 34.09 25.37 -23.18
N ASP A 50 33.63 25.51 -24.43
CA ASP A 50 32.24 25.34 -24.79
C ASP A 50 31.77 23.91 -24.58
N LEU A 51 32.61 22.91 -24.89
CA LEU A 51 32.26 21.51 -24.70
C LEU A 51 32.12 21.13 -23.21
N VAL A 52 33.02 21.65 -22.36
CA VAL A 52 32.98 21.40 -20.92
C VAL A 52 31.77 22.09 -20.27
N LEU A 53 31.47 23.32 -20.72
CA LEU A 53 30.29 24.04 -20.20
C LEU A 53 28.97 23.37 -20.62
N LEU A 54 28.90 22.92 -21.89
CA LEU A 54 27.72 22.15 -22.36
C LEU A 54 27.56 20.85 -21.61
N GLN A 55 28.63 20.13 -21.31
CA GLN A 55 28.59 18.90 -20.53
C GLN A 55 28.18 19.15 -19.07
N ALA A 56 28.63 20.25 -18.46
CA ALA A 56 28.23 20.63 -17.12
C ALA A 56 26.73 20.98 -17.06
N ILE A 57 26.23 21.76 -18.03
CA ILE A 57 24.79 22.12 -18.13
C ILE A 57 23.95 20.90 -18.42
N GLN A 58 24.40 19.96 -19.24
CA GLN A 58 23.66 18.71 -19.49
C GLN A 58 23.64 17.81 -18.27
N LYS A 59 24.66 17.82 -17.42
CA LYS A 59 24.70 17.08 -16.17
C LYS A 59 23.71 17.65 -15.15
N GLU A 60 23.65 18.97 -15.03
CA GLU A 60 22.66 19.65 -14.16
C GLU A 60 21.22 19.46 -14.66
N LEU A 61 20.99 19.50 -15.98
CA LEU A 61 19.68 19.26 -16.59
C LEU A 61 19.22 17.79 -16.44
N ARG A 62 20.16 16.84 -16.40
CA ARG A 62 19.83 15.43 -16.14
C ARG A 62 19.44 15.17 -14.68
N VAL A 63 19.97 15.96 -13.72
CA VAL A 63 19.59 15.87 -12.30
C VAL A 63 18.22 16.53 -12.06
N SER A 64 17.79 17.46 -12.91
CA SER A 64 16.50 18.16 -12.79
C SER A 64 15.38 17.61 -13.67
N ALA A 65 15.67 16.66 -14.57
CA ALA A 65 14.60 15.95 -15.26
C ALA A 65 13.94 15.00 -14.26
N PRO A 66 12.62 15.10 -14.02
CA PRO A 66 11.95 14.02 -13.30
C PRO A 66 12.20 12.74 -14.11
N ASN A 67 12.85 11.76 -13.49
CA ASN A 67 12.99 10.45 -14.07
C ASN A 67 11.61 9.95 -14.47
N THR A 68 11.31 10.05 -15.76
CA THR A 68 10.14 9.38 -16.40
C THR A 68 10.52 7.93 -16.76
N GLU A 69 11.47 7.34 -16.03
CA GLU A 69 11.44 5.91 -15.85
C GLU A 69 10.19 5.65 -15.02
N GLY A 70 9.19 5.02 -15.63
CA GLY A 70 7.95 4.69 -14.98
C GLY A 70 8.31 4.05 -13.64
N THR A 71 8.15 4.80 -12.55
CA THR A 71 8.41 4.30 -11.20
C THR A 71 7.52 3.09 -11.04
N VAL A 72 8.14 1.90 -11.14
CA VAL A 72 7.43 0.66 -10.87
C VAL A 72 6.86 0.84 -9.48
N ASN A 73 5.54 0.95 -9.39
CA ASN A 73 4.87 1.13 -8.11
C ASN A 73 5.11 -0.14 -7.28
N THR A 74 6.08 -0.08 -6.37
CA THR A 74 6.48 -1.19 -5.50
C THR A 74 5.55 -1.35 -4.30
N ARG A 75 4.55 -0.46 -4.13
CA ARG A 75 3.60 -0.55 -3.02
C ARG A 75 2.87 -1.88 -3.03
N LYS A 76 2.72 -2.44 -1.84
CA LYS A 76 1.96 -3.67 -1.62
C LYS A 76 0.53 -3.31 -1.24
N TYR A 77 -0.42 -3.83 -1.99
CA TYR A 77 -1.84 -3.55 -1.80
C TYR A 77 -2.57 -4.77 -1.27
N ILE A 78 -3.56 -4.50 -0.42
CA ILE A 78 -4.59 -5.47 -0.02
C ILE A 78 -5.94 -4.92 -0.46
N PHE A 79 -6.74 -5.75 -1.10
CA PHE A 79 -8.13 -5.43 -1.41
C PHE A 79 -9.08 -6.54 -0.92
N VAL A 80 -10.31 -6.15 -0.67
CA VAL A 80 -11.40 -7.08 -0.39
C VAL A 80 -12.07 -7.42 -1.72
N SER A 81 -12.28 -8.71 -2.01
CA SER A 81 -12.95 -9.15 -3.24
C SER A 81 -14.33 -8.49 -3.39
N GLN A 82 -14.77 -8.23 -4.61
CA GLN A 82 -16.15 -7.79 -4.85
C GLN A 82 -17.12 -8.96 -4.74
N GLY A 83 -16.73 -10.12 -5.27
CA GLY A 83 -17.48 -11.36 -5.15
C GLY A 83 -17.48 -11.92 -3.73
N THR A 84 -18.48 -12.77 -3.45
CA THR A 84 -18.58 -13.57 -2.23
C THR A 84 -18.54 -15.04 -2.57
N TYR A 85 -17.95 -15.86 -1.71
CA TYR A 85 -17.61 -17.26 -1.96
C TYR A 85 -17.93 -18.09 -0.73
N GLN A 86 -18.46 -19.30 -0.95
CA GLN A 86 -18.62 -20.30 0.09
C GLN A 86 -17.27 -20.95 0.43
N GLY A 87 -17.24 -21.81 1.46
CA GLY A 87 -15.99 -22.42 1.93
C GLY A 87 -15.31 -23.39 0.96
N ASN A 88 -15.97 -23.80 -0.13
CA ASN A 88 -15.39 -24.66 -1.19
C ASN A 88 -14.56 -23.85 -2.21
N LEU A 89 -13.54 -23.18 -1.74
CA LEU A 89 -12.68 -22.30 -2.55
C LEU A 89 -11.77 -23.06 -3.52
N GLY A 90 -11.66 -24.38 -3.41
CA GLY A 90 -10.68 -25.21 -4.14
C GLY A 90 -9.31 -25.24 -3.44
N GLY A 91 -9.33 -25.16 -2.11
CA GLY A 91 -8.16 -25.07 -1.25
C GLY A 91 -7.50 -23.69 -1.30
N VAL A 92 -6.31 -23.57 -0.72
CA VAL A 92 -5.51 -22.33 -0.72
C VAL A 92 -5.18 -21.88 -2.16
N SER A 93 -4.89 -22.81 -3.06
CA SER A 93 -4.58 -22.48 -4.46
C SER A 93 -5.78 -21.97 -5.24
N GLY A 94 -6.97 -22.51 -4.96
CA GLY A 94 -8.21 -22.02 -5.55
C GLY A 94 -8.55 -20.62 -5.05
N ALA A 95 -8.36 -20.34 -3.76
CA ALA A 95 -8.52 -19.01 -3.19
C ALA A 95 -7.55 -17.99 -3.83
N ASP A 96 -6.29 -18.38 -4.10
CA ASP A 96 -5.33 -17.55 -4.83
C ASP A 96 -5.83 -17.24 -6.25
N THR A 97 -6.37 -18.26 -6.94
CA THR A 97 -6.95 -18.11 -8.29
C THR A 97 -8.12 -17.14 -8.29
N ILE A 98 -8.98 -17.17 -7.26
CA ILE A 98 -10.06 -16.19 -7.08
C ILE A 98 -9.46 -14.78 -6.94
N CYS A 99 -8.45 -14.58 -6.10
CA CYS A 99 -7.79 -13.28 -5.94
C CYS A 99 -7.17 -12.76 -7.25
N GLN A 100 -6.58 -13.63 -8.06
CA GLN A 100 -6.02 -13.30 -9.38
C GLN A 100 -7.11 -12.85 -10.36
N ASN A 101 -8.25 -13.52 -10.36
CA ASN A 101 -9.41 -13.16 -11.18
C ASN A 101 -10.04 -11.83 -10.71
N GLU A 102 -10.18 -11.63 -9.40
CA GLU A 102 -10.63 -10.36 -8.83
C GLU A 102 -9.69 -9.21 -9.20
N LYS A 103 -8.36 -9.43 -9.13
CA LYS A 103 -7.37 -8.46 -9.57
C LYS A 103 -7.55 -8.07 -11.04
N THR A 104 -7.78 -9.04 -11.91
CA THR A 104 -7.95 -8.81 -13.35
C THR A 104 -9.24 -8.06 -13.65
N ASN A 105 -10.35 -8.48 -13.04
CA ASN A 105 -11.68 -8.01 -13.40
C ASN A 105 -12.09 -6.73 -12.67
N ASN A 106 -11.73 -6.59 -11.41
CA ASN A 106 -12.28 -5.55 -10.52
C ASN A 106 -11.22 -4.57 -10.01
N PHE A 107 -9.93 -4.95 -10.03
CA PHE A 107 -8.83 -4.15 -9.50
C PHE A 107 -7.68 -4.00 -10.51
N ALA A 108 -7.98 -3.95 -11.80
CA ALA A 108 -6.99 -3.90 -12.89
C ALA A 108 -6.01 -2.73 -12.75
N SER A 109 -6.42 -1.61 -12.16
CA SER A 109 -5.59 -0.42 -11.95
C SER A 109 -4.52 -0.57 -10.85
N LEU A 110 -4.65 -1.57 -9.96
CA LEU A 110 -3.62 -1.82 -8.95
C LEU A 110 -2.33 -2.33 -9.60
N PRO A 111 -1.15 -1.99 -9.07
CA PRO A 111 0.13 -2.39 -9.66
C PRO A 111 0.39 -3.90 -9.53
N GLY A 112 1.26 -4.41 -10.37
CA GLY A 112 1.65 -5.81 -10.41
C GLY A 112 0.77 -6.67 -11.33
N SER A 113 1.27 -7.85 -11.63
CA SER A 113 0.56 -8.89 -12.37
C SER A 113 -0.59 -9.46 -11.51
N ASN A 114 -1.58 -10.08 -12.14
CA ASN A 114 -2.62 -10.81 -11.39
C ASN A 114 -2.02 -11.96 -10.56
N THR A 115 -0.98 -12.63 -11.07
CA THR A 115 -0.28 -13.73 -10.37
C THR A 115 0.48 -13.28 -9.12
N ASP A 116 0.71 -11.96 -8.94
CA ASP A 116 1.29 -11.42 -7.71
C ASP A 116 0.29 -11.44 -6.54
N TYR A 117 -1.00 -11.67 -6.81
CA TYR A 117 -2.03 -11.58 -5.79
C TYR A 117 -2.45 -12.93 -5.25
N LYS A 118 -2.49 -13.05 -3.93
CA LYS A 118 -2.84 -14.25 -3.18
C LYS A 118 -3.84 -13.95 -2.09
N ALA A 119 -4.60 -14.96 -1.67
CA ALA A 119 -5.56 -14.84 -0.58
C ALA A 119 -4.86 -14.85 0.79
N ILE A 120 -5.30 -13.99 1.70
CA ILE A 120 -4.91 -14.02 3.11
C ILE A 120 -5.83 -14.99 3.84
N LEU A 121 -5.51 -16.27 3.78
CA LEU A 121 -6.18 -17.34 4.53
C LEU A 121 -5.20 -18.47 4.81
N VAL A 122 -5.51 -19.32 5.79
CA VAL A 122 -4.69 -20.46 6.21
C VAL A 122 -5.54 -21.74 6.26
N ASP A 123 -4.88 -22.90 6.15
CA ASP A 123 -5.47 -24.23 6.30
C ASP A 123 -4.65 -25.13 7.23
N GLY A 124 -3.65 -24.57 7.91
CA GLY A 124 -2.82 -25.29 8.87
C GLY A 124 -1.83 -26.28 8.27
N SER A 125 -1.84 -26.49 6.95
CA SER A 125 -0.96 -27.44 6.25
C SER A 125 -0.26 -26.81 5.04
N ASN A 126 -1.01 -26.37 4.05
CA ASN A 126 -0.47 -25.79 2.81
C ASN A 126 -0.12 -24.30 2.98
N ARG A 127 -0.82 -23.63 3.93
CA ARG A 127 -0.52 -22.24 4.28
C ARG A 127 -0.66 -22.03 5.79
N ILE A 128 0.42 -21.52 6.38
CA ILE A 128 0.54 -21.23 7.81
C ILE A 128 1.07 -19.81 7.97
N ALA A 129 0.40 -18.99 8.77
CA ALA A 129 0.89 -17.65 9.13
C ALA A 129 1.87 -17.74 10.31
N CYS A 130 1.46 -18.40 11.39
CA CYS A 130 2.31 -18.66 12.56
C CYS A 130 2.11 -20.08 13.07
N VAL A 131 3.21 -20.78 13.38
CA VAL A 131 3.17 -22.07 14.08
C VAL A 131 2.86 -21.85 15.57
N ALA A 132 3.43 -20.81 16.17
CA ALA A 132 3.14 -20.37 17.53
C ALA A 132 2.51 -18.98 17.50
N GLY A 133 1.61 -18.70 18.44
CA GLY A 133 0.85 -17.46 18.46
C GLY A 133 1.72 -16.20 18.44
N ASN A 134 1.30 -15.21 17.63
CA ASN A 134 1.94 -13.89 17.51
C ASN A 134 3.43 -13.96 17.18
N CYS A 135 3.79 -14.79 16.22
CA CYS A 135 5.20 -14.97 15.83
C CYS A 135 5.86 -13.64 15.41
N SER A 136 7.15 -13.48 15.65
CA SER A 136 7.88 -12.24 15.37
C SER A 136 8.90 -12.36 14.23
N THR A 137 9.26 -13.59 13.84
CA THR A 137 10.22 -13.88 12.77
C THR A 137 9.68 -14.92 11.82
N THR A 138 10.16 -14.95 10.56
CA THR A 138 9.78 -15.93 9.56
C THR A 138 10.41 -17.30 9.78
N ALA A 139 11.51 -17.38 10.54
CA ALA A 139 12.29 -18.60 10.70
C ALA A 139 11.45 -19.72 11.36
N GLY A 140 11.01 -20.69 10.55
CA GLY A 140 10.22 -21.85 10.98
C GLY A 140 8.80 -21.52 11.44
N ASN A 141 8.31 -20.31 11.26
CA ASN A 141 7.00 -19.87 11.75
C ASN A 141 5.91 -19.80 10.69
N ASN A 142 6.26 -19.67 9.42
CA ASN A 142 5.25 -19.62 8.34
C ASN A 142 5.57 -20.56 7.18
N THR A 143 4.54 -20.90 6.43
CA THR A 143 4.61 -21.69 5.19
C THR A 143 3.71 -21.04 4.15
N ASN A 144 4.24 -20.77 2.96
CA ASN A 144 3.49 -20.20 1.82
C ASN A 144 2.64 -18.97 2.23
N TRP A 145 3.11 -18.19 3.19
CA TRP A 145 2.39 -17.02 3.71
C TRP A 145 2.57 -15.82 2.78
N PRO A 146 1.49 -15.13 2.37
CA PRO A 146 1.59 -14.12 1.32
C PRO A 146 2.03 -12.74 1.79
N LEU A 147 1.99 -12.44 3.10
CA LEU A 147 2.46 -11.16 3.60
C LEU A 147 3.99 -11.17 3.77
N ILE A 148 4.64 -10.15 3.24
CA ILE A 148 6.10 -9.98 3.29
C ILE A 148 6.49 -9.35 4.63
N ALA A 149 7.59 -9.78 5.22
CA ALA A 149 8.14 -9.22 6.45
C ALA A 149 8.52 -7.75 6.31
N ASN A 150 8.33 -6.96 7.37
CA ASN A 150 8.71 -5.55 7.49
C ASN A 150 8.18 -4.65 6.35
N THR A 151 7.00 -4.97 5.84
CA THR A 151 6.41 -4.34 4.65
C THR A 151 5.14 -3.59 4.99
N GLN A 152 5.01 -2.37 4.45
CA GLN A 152 3.81 -1.56 4.58
C GLN A 152 2.78 -1.94 3.51
N TYR A 153 1.54 -2.12 3.93
CA TYR A 153 0.41 -2.49 3.08
C TYR A 153 -0.62 -1.37 3.00
N PHE A 154 -1.19 -1.22 1.82
CA PHE A 154 -2.12 -0.15 1.47
C PHE A 154 -3.44 -0.72 0.97
N ARG A 155 -4.52 -0.02 1.26
CA ARG A 155 -5.82 -0.21 0.62
C ARG A 155 -5.80 0.38 -0.81
N PRO A 156 -6.75 0.00 -1.70
CA PRO A 156 -6.82 0.56 -3.07
C PRO A 156 -6.94 2.09 -3.15
N ASP A 157 -7.47 2.74 -2.11
CA ASP A 157 -7.56 4.20 -1.97
C ASP A 157 -6.26 4.85 -1.48
N ASN A 158 -5.14 4.10 -1.44
CA ASN A 158 -3.82 4.50 -0.95
C ASN A 158 -3.74 4.80 0.55
N GLN A 159 -4.72 4.42 1.35
CA GLN A 159 -4.63 4.50 2.80
C GLN A 159 -3.76 3.35 3.32
N VAL A 160 -2.85 3.67 4.23
CA VAL A 160 -2.04 2.65 4.94
C VAL A 160 -2.95 1.83 5.82
N ILE A 161 -2.87 0.51 5.71
CA ILE A 161 -3.59 -0.40 6.60
C ILE A 161 -2.69 -0.72 7.80
N PHE A 162 -1.51 -1.27 7.57
CA PHE A 162 -0.52 -1.66 8.60
C PHE A 162 0.88 -1.81 8.01
N GLN A 163 1.84 -2.00 8.91
CA GLN A 163 3.17 -2.53 8.58
C GLN A 163 3.35 -3.88 9.28
N THR A 164 3.84 -4.88 8.54
CA THR A 164 4.14 -6.20 9.10
C THR A 164 5.41 -6.18 9.96
N ASN A 165 5.49 -7.12 10.89
CA ASN A 165 6.72 -7.45 11.63
C ASN A 165 7.63 -8.38 10.81
N GLY A 166 8.70 -8.90 11.44
CA GLY A 166 9.65 -9.84 10.82
C GLY A 166 9.06 -11.20 10.42
N ALA A 167 7.84 -11.55 10.86
CA ALA A 167 7.12 -12.75 10.45
C ALA A 167 6.11 -12.51 9.33
N GLY A 168 5.93 -11.27 8.88
CA GLY A 168 4.90 -10.95 7.90
C GLY A 168 3.48 -10.93 8.48
N ILE A 169 3.32 -10.64 9.77
CA ILE A 169 2.02 -10.40 10.39
C ILE A 169 1.98 -8.97 10.95
N PHE A 170 0.80 -8.41 11.18
CA PHE A 170 0.69 -7.17 11.93
C PHE A 170 0.48 -7.46 13.43
N VAL A 171 0.96 -6.55 14.26
CA VAL A 171 0.71 -6.59 15.71
C VAL A 171 -0.59 -5.87 15.98
N TYR A 172 -1.48 -6.47 16.77
CA TYR A 172 -2.77 -5.86 17.12
C TYR A 172 -2.57 -4.50 17.81
N GLY A 173 -3.47 -3.57 17.45
CA GLY A 173 -3.34 -2.17 17.82
C GLY A 173 -2.52 -1.32 16.82
N ASN A 174 -1.88 -1.93 15.81
CA ASN A 174 -1.10 -1.25 14.78
C ASN A 174 -1.82 -1.15 13.42
N LEU A 175 -3.08 -1.58 13.31
CA LEU A 175 -3.91 -1.28 12.15
C LEU A 175 -4.26 0.21 12.15
N THR A 176 -3.67 0.94 11.21
CA THR A 176 -3.95 2.38 11.03
C THR A 176 -5.33 2.59 10.44
N ASN A 177 -5.72 1.72 9.52
CA ASN A 177 -7.04 1.69 8.89
C ASN A 177 -7.52 0.24 8.74
N ALA A 178 -8.84 0.04 8.77
CA ALA A 178 -9.45 -1.24 8.49
C ALA A 178 -9.20 -1.69 7.04
N PHE A 179 -9.31 -2.99 6.77
CA PHE A 179 -9.19 -3.56 5.42
C PHE A 179 -10.31 -3.09 4.49
N SER A 180 -11.51 -2.85 5.03
CA SER A 180 -12.66 -2.34 4.30
C SER A 180 -13.20 -1.06 4.93
N THR A 181 -13.76 -0.17 4.11
CA THR A 181 -14.57 0.97 4.57
C THR A 181 -16.00 0.56 4.95
N LEU A 182 -16.41 -0.67 4.59
CA LEU A 182 -17.72 -1.20 4.88
C LEU A 182 -17.66 -2.09 6.12
N GLY A 183 -18.27 -1.68 7.22
CA GLY A 183 -18.32 -2.44 8.46
C GLY A 183 -19.07 -3.77 8.35
N THR A 184 -19.86 -3.95 7.29
CA THR A 184 -20.63 -5.18 7.01
C THR A 184 -19.84 -6.24 6.25
N ASP A 185 -18.68 -5.91 5.69
CA ASP A 185 -17.85 -6.89 4.99
C ASP A 185 -17.35 -7.98 5.94
N ARG A 186 -17.29 -9.21 5.45
CA ARG A 186 -16.77 -10.40 6.13
C ARG A 186 -15.94 -11.18 5.11
N TRP A 187 -14.83 -11.76 5.55
CA TRP A 187 -13.95 -12.56 4.70
C TRP A 187 -13.43 -13.80 5.40
N TRP A 188 -13.30 -14.89 4.65
CA TRP A 188 -12.72 -16.11 5.15
C TRP A 188 -11.23 -15.93 5.48
N THR A 189 -10.76 -16.51 6.59
CA THR A 189 -9.36 -16.46 7.00
C THR A 189 -8.82 -17.81 7.50
N GLY A 190 -9.60 -18.58 8.26
CA GLY A 190 -9.11 -19.76 9.01
C GLY A 190 -8.12 -19.40 10.12
N LEU A 191 -7.92 -18.12 10.39
CA LEU A 191 -6.97 -17.60 11.39
C LEU A 191 -7.64 -17.49 12.76
N ALA A 192 -6.95 -17.97 13.78
CA ALA A 192 -7.23 -17.56 15.15
C ALA A 192 -6.68 -16.12 15.40
N THR A 193 -7.15 -15.47 16.46
CA THR A 193 -6.75 -14.09 16.81
C THR A 193 -5.25 -13.90 17.02
N ASN A 194 -4.52 -14.96 17.29
CA ASN A 194 -3.07 -14.97 17.49
C ASN A 194 -2.27 -15.40 16.24
N TRP A 195 -2.91 -15.40 15.06
CA TRP A 195 -2.31 -15.79 13.77
C TRP A 195 -2.02 -17.27 13.58
N THR A 196 -2.36 -18.14 14.52
CA THR A 196 -2.28 -19.57 14.27
C THR A 196 -3.45 -20.04 13.40
N SER A 197 -3.27 -21.15 12.72
CA SER A 197 -4.34 -21.78 11.95
C SER A 197 -5.37 -22.39 12.91
N SER A 198 -6.64 -22.26 12.57
CA SER A 198 -7.75 -22.97 13.21
C SER A 198 -8.10 -24.25 12.43
N THR A 199 -8.79 -25.17 13.07
CA THR A 199 -9.44 -26.32 12.41
C THR A 199 -10.76 -25.94 11.74
N ASP A 200 -11.30 -24.74 12.02
CA ASP A 200 -12.44 -24.17 11.34
C ASP A 200 -12.00 -23.50 10.04
N ASP A 201 -11.74 -24.31 9.02
CA ASP A 201 -11.20 -23.95 7.72
C ASP A 201 -11.95 -24.58 6.54
N CYS A 202 -13.23 -24.95 6.77
CA CYS A 202 -14.08 -25.60 5.76
C CYS A 202 -13.43 -26.84 5.13
N SER A 203 -12.77 -27.67 5.95
CA SER A 203 -12.02 -28.85 5.49
C SER A 203 -10.93 -28.48 4.48
N ASN A 204 -10.00 -27.65 4.89
CA ASN A 204 -8.93 -27.09 4.04
C ASN A 204 -9.47 -26.31 2.82
N TRP A 205 -10.59 -25.62 2.98
CA TRP A 205 -11.25 -24.79 1.96
C TRP A 205 -11.72 -25.57 0.73
N ILE A 206 -12.11 -26.84 0.92
CA ILE A 206 -12.62 -27.69 -0.18
C ILE A 206 -14.11 -28.04 -0.02
N SER A 207 -14.73 -27.63 1.09
CA SER A 207 -16.11 -27.99 1.39
C SER A 207 -16.99 -26.77 1.64
N ASN A 208 -18.24 -26.85 1.17
CA ASN A 208 -19.32 -25.92 1.52
C ASN A 208 -20.44 -26.63 2.31
N GLY A 209 -20.11 -27.68 3.05
CA GLY A 209 -21.05 -28.37 3.90
C GLY A 209 -21.55 -27.50 5.06
N GLY A 210 -22.86 -27.42 5.28
CA GLY A 210 -23.45 -26.62 6.36
C GLY A 210 -23.13 -27.10 7.78
N GLY A 211 -22.56 -28.31 7.94
CA GLY A 211 -22.06 -28.83 9.21
C GLY A 211 -20.59 -28.65 9.45
N LEU A 212 -19.88 -27.99 8.52
CA LEU A 212 -18.47 -27.57 8.63
C LEU A 212 -18.42 -26.08 8.83
N PHE A 213 -17.36 -25.61 9.48
CA PHE A 213 -17.22 -24.20 9.86
C PHE A 213 -15.92 -23.61 9.35
N GLY A 214 -15.89 -22.29 9.22
CA GLY A 214 -14.71 -21.52 8.86
C GLY A 214 -14.61 -20.25 9.70
N LEU A 215 -13.40 -19.89 10.14
CA LEU A 215 -13.15 -18.61 10.77
C LEU A 215 -13.11 -17.48 9.73
N PHE A 216 -13.54 -16.31 10.16
CA PHE A 216 -13.63 -15.13 9.29
C PHE A 216 -13.30 -13.85 10.06
N GLY A 217 -12.86 -12.83 9.32
CA GLY A 217 -12.60 -11.50 9.85
C GLY A 217 -13.68 -10.49 9.50
N LEU A 218 -13.68 -9.37 10.22
CA LEU A 218 -14.69 -8.31 10.19
C LEU A 218 -14.22 -7.08 9.42
N GLY A 219 -15.10 -6.54 8.58
CA GLY A 219 -14.95 -5.24 7.94
C GLY A 219 -15.05 -4.10 8.96
N GLY A 220 -14.20 -3.10 8.79
CA GLY A 220 -14.15 -1.94 9.67
C GLY A 220 -13.39 -2.15 10.98
N ALA A 221 -12.99 -3.39 11.32
CA ALA A 221 -12.17 -3.67 12.48
C ALA A 221 -10.73 -3.22 12.31
N THR A 222 -10.13 -2.74 13.40
CA THR A 222 -8.71 -2.34 13.48
C THR A 222 -7.95 -3.08 14.58
N ASP A 223 -8.55 -4.12 15.12
CA ASP A 223 -8.03 -5.03 16.13
C ASP A 223 -7.93 -6.47 15.58
N ASP A 224 -7.81 -7.46 16.44
CA ASP A 224 -7.71 -8.88 16.09
C ASP A 224 -8.97 -9.42 15.42
N SER A 225 -10.13 -8.79 15.62
CA SER A 225 -11.35 -9.15 14.91
C SER A 225 -11.27 -8.89 13.40
N ALA A 226 -10.29 -8.10 12.93
CA ALA A 226 -10.02 -7.93 11.50
C ALA A 226 -9.62 -9.24 10.81
N ILE A 227 -9.09 -10.22 11.54
CA ILE A 227 -8.71 -11.53 11.00
C ILE A 227 -9.54 -12.68 11.60
N SER A 228 -10.13 -12.49 12.78
CA SER A 228 -10.92 -13.52 13.47
C SER A 228 -11.99 -12.89 14.37
N ASP A 229 -13.25 -13.09 14.04
CA ASP A 229 -14.39 -12.58 14.83
C ASP A 229 -14.66 -13.43 16.10
N PHE A 230 -13.70 -14.24 16.57
CA PHE A 230 -13.84 -15.17 17.69
C PHE A 230 -14.95 -16.22 17.50
N THR A 231 -15.68 -16.18 16.41
CA THR A 231 -16.73 -17.13 16.04
C THR A 231 -16.44 -17.71 14.68
N SER A 232 -16.94 -18.90 14.42
CA SER A 232 -16.93 -19.51 13.09
C SER A 232 -18.34 -19.47 12.48
N ASP A 233 -18.39 -19.53 11.15
CA ASP A 233 -19.65 -19.58 10.42
C ASP A 233 -19.68 -20.80 9.50
N ALA A 234 -20.90 -21.28 9.19
CA ALA A 234 -21.06 -22.47 8.37
C ALA A 234 -20.49 -22.26 6.95
N CYS A 235 -19.82 -23.29 6.42
CA CYS A 235 -19.11 -23.22 5.14
C CYS A 235 -20.01 -22.99 3.92
N ASN A 236 -21.32 -23.19 4.04
CA ASN A 236 -22.31 -22.84 3.02
C ASN A 236 -22.74 -21.37 3.05
N THR A 237 -22.25 -20.57 3.98
CA THR A 237 -22.42 -19.11 3.94
C THR A 237 -21.41 -18.50 2.97
N SER A 238 -21.74 -17.35 2.41
CA SER A 238 -20.86 -16.67 1.46
C SER A 238 -20.15 -15.50 2.11
N LYS A 239 -18.84 -15.45 1.98
CA LYS A 239 -17.98 -14.34 2.46
C LYS A 239 -17.02 -13.91 1.37
N LYS A 240 -16.45 -12.76 1.52
CA LYS A 240 -15.39 -12.21 0.66
C LYS A 240 -14.04 -12.89 0.91
N LEU A 241 -13.03 -12.50 0.16
CA LEU A 241 -11.62 -12.81 0.41
C LEU A 241 -10.82 -11.52 0.57
N LEU A 242 -9.79 -11.57 1.40
CA LEU A 242 -8.71 -10.58 1.40
C LEU A 242 -7.64 -11.02 0.41
N CYS A 243 -7.35 -10.18 -0.56
CA CYS A 243 -6.38 -10.44 -1.61
C CYS A 243 -5.20 -9.49 -1.45
N VAL A 244 -3.99 -10.02 -1.33
CA VAL A 244 -2.77 -9.26 -1.10
C VAL A 244 -1.80 -9.42 -2.25
N ARG A 245 -1.14 -8.33 -2.64
CA ARG A 245 0.02 -8.35 -3.52
C ARG A 245 1.25 -8.87 -2.76
N ASN A 246 1.73 -10.03 -3.14
CA ASN A 246 2.95 -10.65 -2.59
C ASN A 246 4.23 -10.02 -3.17
#